data_ca263d39f4518145bc1e1a5cc099eff1
#
_entry.id   ca263d39f4518145bc1e1a5cc099eff1
#
_cell.length_a   1.000
_cell.length_b   1.000
_cell.length_c   1.000
_cell.angle_alpha   90.00
_cell.angle_beta   90.00
_cell.angle_gamma   90.00
#
_symmetry.space_group_name_H-M   'P 1'
#
loop_
_entity.id
_entity.type
_entity.pdbx_description
1 polymer ?
#
loop_
_entity_poly.entity_id
_entity_poly.type
_entity_poly.pdbx_seq_one_letter_code
_entity_poly.pdbx_strand_id
1 'polypeptide(L)'
;GQEAKKKIFPQGVARDFVFTYTETREAMNSEQIDTSHVVAVLKSPISEDFDNLTFPYRTFPKGLHLDFFDSDRNKSIVMADYGIVYNMTNLIDLRGNVVLESYDGKKLETPQLYWDRTNDWIFSQGKFKFTNPEDGTVMYGEGMDFNKDLSFFNAHKTSGLYTIKDE
;
A
#
# COMPACT_ATOMS: atom_id res chain seq x y z
N GLY A 1 36.25 23.79 8.80
CA GLY A 1 35.00 23.94 9.51
C GLY A 1 34.00 22.83 9.21
N GLN A 2 33.38 22.35 10.20
CA GLN A 2 32.29 21.37 10.00
C GLN A 2 31.09 22.09 9.42
N GLU A 3 30.69 21.65 8.23
CA GLU A 3 29.40 22.11 7.68
C GLU A 3 28.27 21.61 8.58
N ALA A 4 27.47 22.52 9.08
CA ALA A 4 26.28 22.16 9.84
C ALA A 4 25.32 21.41 8.92
N LYS A 5 24.98 20.16 9.28
CA LYS A 5 23.94 19.42 8.57
C LYS A 5 22.63 20.20 8.64
N LYS A 6 22.07 20.57 7.48
CA LYS A 6 20.73 21.15 7.41
C LYS A 6 19.73 20.16 8.00
N LYS A 7 19.10 20.54 9.11
CA LYS A 7 17.97 19.79 9.62
C LYS A 7 16.76 20.08 8.74
N ILE A 8 16.14 19.01 8.25
CA ILE A 8 14.89 19.09 7.50
C ILE A 8 13.74 18.97 8.51
N PHE A 9 12.91 20.01 8.54
CA PHE A 9 11.73 20.02 9.41
C PHE A 9 10.47 19.87 8.56
N PRO A 10 9.46 19.12 9.05
CA PRO A 10 8.19 19.07 8.36
C PRO A 10 7.50 20.44 8.37
N GLN A 11 6.79 20.76 7.30
CA GLN A 11 5.95 21.95 7.19
C GLN A 11 4.74 21.85 8.12
N GLY A 12 4.20 20.63 8.28
CA GLY A 12 3.09 20.34 9.15
C GLY A 12 3.16 18.94 9.73
N VAL A 13 2.59 18.78 10.91
CA VAL A 13 2.45 17.49 11.57
C VAL A 13 0.97 17.31 11.93
N ALA A 14 0.37 16.21 11.49
CA ALA A 14 -1.00 15.84 11.81
C ALA A 14 -1.01 14.61 12.73
N ARG A 15 -1.78 14.68 13.81
CA ARG A 15 -2.05 13.54 14.70
C ARG A 15 -3.40 12.93 14.36
N ASP A 16 -3.52 11.62 14.56
CA ASP A 16 -4.73 10.86 14.25
C ASP A 16 -5.22 11.14 12.81
N PHE A 17 -4.26 11.02 11.89
CA PHE A 17 -4.45 11.35 10.49
C PHE A 17 -5.38 10.33 9.81
N VAL A 18 -6.39 10.84 9.11
CA VAL A 18 -7.27 10.03 8.27
C VAL A 18 -7.36 10.69 6.89
N PHE A 19 -7.06 9.94 5.86
CA PHE A 19 -7.19 10.39 4.49
C PHE A 19 -8.06 9.43 3.71
N THR A 20 -9.09 9.96 3.06
CA THR A 20 -10.04 9.19 2.27
C THR A 20 -9.83 9.50 0.79
N TYR A 21 -9.50 8.46 0.01
CA TYR A 21 -9.42 8.54 -1.44
C TYR A 21 -10.77 8.20 -2.03
N THR A 22 -11.25 9.08 -2.90
CA THR A 22 -12.51 8.87 -3.61
C THR A 22 -12.29 8.83 -5.10
N GLU A 23 -13.10 8.05 -5.80
CA GLU A 23 -13.17 8.01 -7.24
C GLU A 23 -14.56 8.44 -7.68
N THR A 24 -14.61 9.37 -8.64
CA THR A 24 -15.87 9.79 -9.27
C THR A 24 -15.98 9.09 -10.60
N ARG A 25 -17.03 8.28 -10.79
CA ARG A 25 -17.35 7.68 -12.08
C ARG A 25 -18.34 8.58 -12.80
N GLU A 26 -17.95 9.08 -13.98
CA GLU A 26 -18.89 9.72 -14.88
C GLU A 26 -19.82 8.65 -15.44
N ALA A 27 -21.11 8.86 -15.26
CA ALA A 27 -22.11 8.01 -15.86
C ALA A 27 -22.13 8.23 -17.38
N MET A 28 -22.13 7.15 -18.15
CA MET A 28 -22.19 7.19 -19.62
C MET A 28 -23.52 7.78 -20.15
N ASN A 29 -24.53 7.94 -19.31
CA ASN A 29 -25.82 8.54 -19.64
C ASN A 29 -26.00 9.86 -18.93
N SER A 30 -26.41 10.90 -19.66
CA SER A 30 -26.64 12.26 -19.16
C SER A 30 -27.70 12.38 -18.07
N GLU A 31 -28.41 11.33 -17.74
CA GLU A 31 -29.46 11.28 -16.72
C GLU A 31 -28.96 10.72 -15.36
N GLN A 32 -27.73 10.21 -15.29
CA GLN A 32 -27.19 9.66 -14.04
C GLN A 32 -26.35 10.68 -13.32
N ILE A 33 -26.62 10.81 -12.01
CA ILE A 33 -25.86 11.64 -11.09
C ILE A 33 -24.46 11.03 -10.94
N ASP A 34 -23.42 11.87 -11.04
CA ASP A 34 -22.04 11.47 -10.70
C ASP A 34 -22.01 10.91 -9.28
N THR A 35 -21.65 9.64 -9.16
CA THR A 35 -21.50 9.00 -7.86
C THR A 35 -20.02 8.92 -7.51
N SER A 36 -19.60 9.65 -6.47
CA SER A 36 -18.27 9.44 -5.87
C SER A 36 -18.35 8.30 -4.85
N HIS A 37 -17.37 7.43 -4.85
CA HIS A 37 -17.28 6.37 -3.86
C HIS A 37 -15.85 6.27 -3.33
N VAL A 38 -15.75 5.82 -2.09
CA VAL A 38 -14.47 5.63 -1.41
C VAL A 38 -13.78 4.42 -1.98
N VAL A 39 -12.52 4.59 -2.42
CA VAL A 39 -11.67 3.51 -2.92
C VAL A 39 -10.57 3.13 -1.93
N ALA A 40 -10.19 4.04 -1.03
CA ALA A 40 -9.22 3.73 0.01
C ALA A 40 -9.37 4.69 1.19
N VAL A 41 -9.03 4.19 2.39
CA VAL A 41 -8.95 4.99 3.61
C VAL A 41 -7.60 4.71 4.27
N LEU A 42 -6.78 5.75 4.43
CA LEU A 42 -5.50 5.68 5.11
C LEU A 42 -5.63 6.28 6.50
N LYS A 43 -5.18 5.52 7.51
CA LYS A 43 -5.14 5.96 8.92
C LYS A 43 -3.73 5.85 9.45
N SER A 44 -3.29 6.86 10.20
CA SER A 44 -1.98 6.86 10.85
C SER A 44 -2.02 7.69 12.13
N PRO A 45 -1.29 7.27 13.19
CA PRO A 45 -1.19 8.07 14.41
C PRO A 45 -0.55 9.42 14.20
N ILE A 46 0.45 9.50 13.31
CA ILE A 46 1.19 10.73 13.00
C ILE A 46 1.50 10.77 11.50
N SER A 47 1.27 11.92 10.89
CA SER A 47 1.68 12.23 9.53
C SER A 47 2.50 13.51 9.52
N GLU A 48 3.64 13.48 8.86
CA GLU A 48 4.54 14.62 8.69
C GLU A 48 4.60 15.04 7.23
N ASP A 49 4.34 16.32 6.98
CA ASP A 49 4.26 16.89 5.65
C ASP A 49 5.53 17.68 5.33
N PHE A 50 6.15 17.35 4.20
CA PHE A 50 7.36 18.00 3.67
C PHE A 50 7.10 18.63 2.29
N ASP A 51 5.96 19.25 2.10
CA ASP A 51 5.58 19.91 0.83
C ASP A 51 6.46 21.12 0.49
N ASN A 52 7.18 21.65 1.45
CA ASN A 52 8.09 22.78 1.27
C ASN A 52 9.42 22.42 0.60
N LEU A 53 9.65 21.16 0.27
CA LEU A 53 10.86 20.68 -0.39
C LEU A 53 10.69 20.64 -1.93
N THR A 54 11.83 20.62 -2.64
CA THR A 54 11.85 20.51 -4.11
C THR A 54 11.13 19.23 -4.59
N PHE A 55 11.28 18.13 -3.84
CA PHE A 55 10.55 16.88 -4.05
C PHE A 55 9.64 16.67 -2.84
N PRO A 56 8.39 17.14 -2.91
CA PRO A 56 7.49 17.07 -1.76
C PRO A 56 7.09 15.63 -1.45
N TYR A 57 7.06 15.31 -0.16
CA TYR A 57 6.64 14.00 0.32
C TYR A 57 5.96 14.12 1.70
N ARG A 58 5.28 13.06 2.08
CA ARG A 58 4.64 12.91 3.39
C ARG A 58 5.11 11.61 4.00
N THR A 59 5.45 11.64 5.28
CA THR A 59 5.85 10.45 6.04
C THR A 59 4.81 10.04 7.06
N PHE A 60 4.82 8.76 7.39
CA PHE A 60 4.02 8.15 8.45
C PHE A 60 4.98 7.41 9.39
N PRO A 61 5.66 8.15 10.30
CA PRO A 61 6.79 7.59 11.07
C PRO A 61 6.40 6.60 12.17
N LYS A 62 5.12 6.53 12.51
CA LYS A 62 4.58 5.58 13.51
C LYS A 62 3.69 4.52 12.89
N GLY A 63 3.81 4.32 11.57
CA GLY A 63 3.05 3.34 10.84
C GLY A 63 1.75 3.87 10.25
N LEU A 64 1.12 3.00 9.47
CA LEU A 64 -0.14 3.30 8.82
C LEU A 64 -0.97 2.04 8.61
N HIS A 65 -2.26 2.26 8.48
CA HIS A 65 -3.26 1.27 8.11
C HIS A 65 -4.03 1.78 6.90
N LEU A 66 -4.13 0.98 5.86
CA LEU A 66 -4.79 1.34 4.62
C LEU A 66 -5.85 0.31 4.30
N ASP A 67 -7.09 0.77 4.16
CA ASP A 67 -8.20 -0.05 3.67
C ASP A 67 -8.42 0.26 2.19
N PHE A 68 -8.46 -0.76 1.36
CA PHE A 68 -8.82 -0.67 -0.04
C PHE A 68 -10.17 -1.29 -0.30
N PHE A 69 -10.95 -0.67 -1.17
CA PHE A 69 -12.25 -1.19 -1.59
C PHE A 69 -12.24 -1.40 -3.11
N ASP A 70 -12.63 -2.59 -3.54
CA ASP A 70 -12.84 -2.86 -4.96
C ASP A 70 -14.24 -2.41 -5.43
N SER A 71 -14.56 -2.66 -6.70
CA SER A 71 -15.85 -2.27 -7.27
C SER A 71 -17.04 -2.97 -6.62
N ASP A 72 -16.84 -4.16 -6.05
CA ASP A 72 -17.85 -4.94 -5.32
C ASP A 72 -17.87 -4.62 -3.83
N ARG A 73 -17.13 -3.60 -3.39
CA ARG A 73 -16.98 -3.15 -2.00
C ARG A 73 -16.31 -4.17 -1.08
N ASN A 74 -15.56 -5.08 -1.62
CA ASN A 74 -14.69 -5.97 -0.86
C ASN A 74 -13.49 -5.19 -0.33
N LYS A 75 -13.15 -5.42 0.94
CA LYS A 75 -12.10 -4.69 1.63
C LYS A 75 -10.83 -5.52 1.73
N SER A 76 -9.72 -4.96 1.22
CA SER A 76 -8.37 -5.45 1.47
C SER A 76 -7.64 -4.48 2.39
N ILE A 77 -6.67 -4.97 3.16
CA ILE A 77 -5.98 -4.19 4.20
C ILE A 77 -4.49 -4.22 3.93
N VAL A 78 -3.84 -3.07 4.11
CA VAL A 78 -2.38 -2.97 4.13
C VAL A 78 -1.94 -2.28 5.41
N MET A 79 -0.95 -2.85 6.08
CA MET A 79 -0.33 -2.28 7.27
C MET A 79 1.18 -2.24 7.12
N ALA A 80 1.81 -1.23 7.67
CA ALA A 80 3.26 -1.09 7.72
C ALA A 80 3.68 -0.27 8.95
N ASP A 81 4.92 -0.47 9.39
CA ASP A 81 5.49 0.30 10.52
C ASP A 81 5.89 1.72 10.13
N TYR A 82 6.13 1.94 8.84
CA TYR A 82 6.58 3.20 8.28
C TYR A 82 6.10 3.36 6.85
N GLY A 83 5.80 4.58 6.45
CA GLY A 83 5.42 4.88 5.07
C GLY A 83 5.87 6.24 4.60
N ILE A 84 6.11 6.35 3.29
CA ILE A 84 6.38 7.61 2.59
C ILE A 84 5.46 7.68 1.37
N VAL A 85 4.81 8.82 1.20
CA VAL A 85 4.04 9.14 -0.02
C VAL A 85 4.76 10.26 -0.76
N TYR A 86 5.18 9.98 -2.00
CA TYR A 86 5.80 10.94 -2.88
C TYR A 86 4.73 11.62 -3.74
N ASN A 87 4.47 12.89 -3.51
CA ASN A 87 3.33 13.59 -4.09
C ASN A 87 3.44 13.75 -5.62
N MET A 88 4.66 13.95 -6.14
CA MET A 88 4.87 14.18 -7.58
C MET A 88 4.76 12.91 -8.42
N THR A 89 5.16 11.77 -7.88
CA THR A 89 5.21 10.50 -8.60
C THR A 89 4.05 9.57 -8.28
N ASN A 90 3.21 9.94 -7.31
CA ASN A 90 2.14 9.09 -6.78
C ASN A 90 2.63 7.72 -6.29
N LEU A 91 3.89 7.65 -5.86
CA LEU A 91 4.49 6.42 -5.33
C LEU A 91 4.35 6.40 -3.81
N ILE A 92 3.94 5.25 -3.29
CA ILE A 92 3.94 4.97 -1.85
C ILE A 92 5.02 3.93 -1.58
N ASP A 93 5.89 4.21 -0.60
CA ASP A 93 6.93 3.31 -0.11
C ASP A 93 6.57 2.89 1.32
N LEU A 94 6.33 1.61 1.52
CA LEU A 94 5.99 1.02 2.81
C LEU A 94 7.15 0.19 3.32
N ARG A 95 7.49 0.35 4.59
CA ARG A 95 8.63 -0.33 5.22
C ARG A 95 8.30 -0.83 6.62
N GLY A 96 8.88 -1.96 6.96
CA GLY A 96 8.78 -2.58 8.28
C GLY A 96 7.48 -3.34 8.45
N ASN A 97 7.58 -4.66 8.57
CA ASN A 97 6.46 -5.58 8.81
C ASN A 97 5.25 -5.27 7.92
N VAL A 98 5.51 -5.10 6.62
CA VAL A 98 4.45 -4.80 5.66
C VAL A 98 3.58 -6.02 5.47
N VAL A 99 2.29 -5.89 5.71
CA VAL A 99 1.29 -6.95 5.56
C VAL A 99 0.19 -6.46 4.65
N LEU A 100 -0.08 -7.21 3.58
CA LEU A 100 -1.26 -7.03 2.75
C LEU A 100 -2.16 -8.24 2.93
N GLU A 101 -3.41 -8.02 3.25
CA GLU A 101 -4.42 -9.06 3.39
C GLU A 101 -5.61 -8.73 2.49
N SER A 102 -5.88 -9.60 1.51
CA SER A 102 -7.01 -9.43 0.60
C SER A 102 -8.31 -9.89 1.25
N TYR A 103 -9.43 -9.44 0.71
CA TYR A 103 -10.76 -9.76 1.22
C TYR A 103 -11.05 -11.27 1.28
N ASP A 104 -10.40 -12.07 0.42
CA ASP A 104 -10.54 -13.52 0.37
C ASP A 104 -9.53 -14.27 1.27
N GLY A 105 -8.78 -13.53 2.10
CA GLY A 105 -7.87 -14.08 3.09
C GLY A 105 -6.46 -14.37 2.60
N LYS A 106 -6.13 -14.07 1.34
CA LYS A 106 -4.74 -14.14 0.87
C LYS A 106 -3.90 -13.12 1.62
N LYS A 107 -2.70 -13.50 2.03
CA LYS A 107 -1.83 -12.68 2.85
C LYS A 107 -0.43 -12.61 2.28
N LEU A 108 0.09 -11.40 2.18
CA LEU A 108 1.46 -11.14 1.77
C LEU A 108 2.20 -10.44 2.90
N GLU A 109 3.38 -10.94 3.24
CA GLU A 109 4.26 -10.38 4.27
C GLU A 109 5.62 -10.10 3.65
N THR A 110 6.11 -8.87 3.82
CA THR A 110 7.39 -8.43 3.25
C THR A 110 7.98 -7.28 4.08
N PRO A 111 9.30 -7.12 4.12
CA PRO A 111 9.90 -5.97 4.82
C PRO A 111 9.67 -4.62 4.13
N GLN A 112 9.39 -4.63 2.81
CA GLN A 112 9.27 -3.39 2.05
C GLN A 112 8.38 -3.61 0.83
N LEU A 113 7.59 -2.59 0.47
CA LEU A 113 6.65 -2.64 -0.64
C LEU A 113 6.50 -1.26 -1.27
N TYR A 114 6.50 -1.21 -2.60
CA TYR A 114 6.14 -0.01 -3.36
C TYR A 114 4.75 -0.18 -3.96
N TRP A 115 3.97 0.89 -3.91
CA TRP A 115 2.70 0.99 -4.62
C TRP A 115 2.72 2.19 -5.55
N ASP A 116 2.64 1.92 -6.84
CA ASP A 116 2.44 2.92 -7.87
C ASP A 116 0.93 3.16 -8.03
N ARG A 117 0.44 4.28 -7.48
CA ARG A 117 -0.99 4.62 -7.51
C ARG A 117 -1.48 4.99 -8.90
N THR A 118 -0.61 5.50 -9.77
CA THR A 118 -0.98 5.87 -11.13
C THR A 118 -1.34 4.64 -11.96
N ASN A 119 -0.58 3.57 -11.81
CA ASN A 119 -0.76 2.33 -12.57
C ASN A 119 -1.45 1.22 -11.76
N ASP A 120 -1.80 1.48 -10.50
CA ASP A 120 -2.34 0.48 -9.56
C ASP A 120 -1.49 -0.79 -9.48
N TRP A 121 -0.18 -0.61 -9.48
CA TRP A 121 0.79 -1.69 -9.50
C TRP A 121 1.60 -1.71 -8.22
N ILE A 122 1.73 -2.90 -7.61
CA ILE A 122 2.44 -3.09 -6.36
C ILE A 122 3.64 -3.99 -6.63
N PHE A 123 4.81 -3.63 -6.10
CA PHE A 123 6.03 -4.38 -6.35
C PHE A 123 7.00 -4.28 -5.18
N SER A 124 7.85 -5.30 -5.06
CA SER A 124 8.99 -5.33 -4.14
C SER A 124 10.12 -6.15 -4.74
N GLN A 125 11.35 -5.80 -4.40
CA GLN A 125 12.54 -6.60 -4.75
C GLN A 125 13.02 -7.44 -3.56
N GLY A 126 12.41 -7.26 -2.40
CA GLY A 126 12.77 -7.96 -1.17
C GLY A 126 12.17 -9.35 -1.02
N LYS A 127 12.50 -9.97 0.09
CA LYS A 127 11.94 -11.28 0.46
C LYS A 127 10.48 -11.14 0.84
N PHE A 128 9.70 -12.16 0.52
CA PHE A 128 8.27 -12.18 0.85
C PHE A 128 7.82 -13.57 1.28
N LYS A 129 6.71 -13.60 2.02
CA LYS A 129 5.91 -14.77 2.31
C LYS A 129 4.49 -14.53 1.82
N PHE A 130 4.00 -15.41 0.97
CA PHE A 130 2.62 -15.38 0.48
C PHE A 130 1.87 -16.60 1.00
N THR A 131 0.67 -16.37 1.51
CA THR A 131 -0.20 -17.42 2.05
C THR A 131 -1.57 -17.34 1.37
N ASN A 132 -2.06 -18.48 0.87
CA ASN A 132 -3.41 -18.59 0.37
C ASN A 132 -4.16 -19.63 1.22
N PRO A 133 -5.11 -19.21 2.08
CA PRO A 133 -5.83 -20.11 2.95
C PRO A 133 -6.81 -21.04 2.23
N GLU A 134 -7.27 -20.69 1.02
CA GLU A 134 -8.21 -21.52 0.26
C GLU A 134 -7.61 -22.89 -0.11
N ASP A 135 -6.36 -22.90 -0.55
CA ASP A 135 -5.66 -24.12 -0.95
C ASP A 135 -4.52 -24.51 -0.01
N GLY A 136 -4.28 -23.71 1.04
CA GLY A 136 -3.21 -23.94 2.00
C GLY A 136 -1.81 -23.65 1.47
N THR A 137 -1.69 -22.99 0.33
CA THR A 137 -0.39 -22.64 -0.25
C THR A 137 0.36 -21.66 0.64
N VAL A 138 1.63 -21.96 0.91
CA VAL A 138 2.60 -21.02 1.50
C VAL A 138 3.79 -20.94 0.58
N MET A 139 4.06 -19.74 0.06
CA MET A 139 5.15 -19.49 -0.87
C MET A 139 6.12 -18.48 -0.29
N TYR A 140 7.41 -18.80 -0.33
CA TYR A 140 8.50 -17.90 0.00
C TYR A 140 9.22 -17.52 -1.28
N GLY A 141 9.68 -16.29 -1.37
CA GLY A 141 10.42 -15.83 -2.54
C GLY A 141 11.12 -14.52 -2.32
N GLU A 142 11.68 -13.99 -3.40
CA GLU A 142 12.37 -12.72 -3.45
C GLU A 142 12.01 -12.01 -4.74
N GLY A 143 11.51 -10.78 -4.61
CA GLY A 143 11.00 -10.01 -5.73
C GLY A 143 9.62 -10.45 -6.19
N MET A 144 8.73 -9.51 -6.33
CA MET A 144 7.35 -9.74 -6.76
C MET A 144 6.75 -8.48 -7.34
N ASP A 145 5.76 -8.67 -8.18
CA ASP A 145 4.84 -7.61 -8.60
C ASP A 145 3.42 -8.17 -8.69
N PHE A 146 2.45 -7.33 -8.40
CA PHE A 146 1.04 -7.73 -8.36
C PHE A 146 0.12 -6.51 -8.40
N ASN A 147 -1.17 -6.74 -8.66
CA ASN A 147 -2.18 -5.71 -8.53
C ASN A 147 -2.76 -5.66 -7.09
N LYS A 148 -3.44 -4.56 -6.75
CA LYS A 148 -3.89 -4.27 -5.39
C LYS A 148 -4.86 -5.29 -4.77
N ASP A 149 -5.54 -6.11 -5.58
CA ASP A 149 -6.46 -7.15 -5.11
C ASP A 149 -5.85 -8.55 -5.11
N LEU A 150 -4.57 -8.69 -5.49
CA LEU A 150 -3.85 -9.95 -5.64
C LEU A 150 -4.47 -10.93 -6.65
N SER A 151 -5.32 -10.45 -7.55
CA SER A 151 -5.84 -11.27 -8.65
C SER A 151 -4.75 -11.64 -9.66
N PHE A 152 -3.75 -10.78 -9.81
CA PHE A 152 -2.52 -11.06 -10.55
C PHE A 152 -1.33 -10.97 -9.59
N PHE A 153 -0.49 -12.01 -9.59
CA PHE A 153 0.70 -12.09 -8.75
C PHE A 153 1.83 -12.73 -9.54
N ASN A 154 2.96 -12.07 -9.63
CA ASN A 154 4.16 -12.56 -10.28
C ASN A 154 5.33 -12.57 -9.30
N ALA A 155 5.78 -13.76 -8.91
CA ALA A 155 6.96 -13.95 -8.09
C ALA A 155 8.19 -14.05 -8.99
N HIS A 156 9.22 -13.23 -8.73
CA HIS A 156 10.43 -13.21 -9.55
C HIS A 156 11.33 -14.41 -9.24
N LYS A 157 11.45 -14.77 -7.97
CA LYS A 157 12.24 -15.91 -7.50
C LYS A 157 11.55 -16.56 -6.32
N THR A 158 11.25 -17.85 -6.43
CA THR A 158 10.69 -18.63 -5.33
C THR A 158 11.79 -19.41 -4.62
N SER A 159 11.78 -19.39 -3.28
CA SER A 159 12.72 -20.11 -2.44
C SER A 159 12.08 -21.27 -1.68
N GLY A 160 10.75 -21.33 -1.64
CA GLY A 160 10.01 -22.42 -1.04
C GLY A 160 8.54 -22.30 -1.37
N LEU A 161 7.91 -23.44 -1.66
CA LEU A 161 6.48 -23.55 -1.90
C LEU A 161 5.94 -24.74 -1.13
N TYR A 162 4.95 -24.48 -0.27
CA TYR A 162 4.29 -25.52 0.51
C TYR A 162 2.79 -25.43 0.27
N THR A 163 2.19 -26.56 -0.07
CA THR A 163 0.73 -26.69 -0.17
C THR A 163 0.26 -27.70 0.87
N ILE A 164 -0.60 -27.28 1.79
CA ILE A 164 -1.21 -28.15 2.77
C ILE A 164 -2.51 -28.65 2.16
N LYS A 165 -2.59 -29.98 1.91
CA LYS A 165 -3.84 -30.61 1.49
C LYS A 165 -4.58 -31.05 2.76
N ASP A 166 -5.81 -30.57 2.93
CA ASP A 166 -6.74 -31.15 3.88
C ASP A 166 -7.16 -32.53 3.39
N GLU A 167 -6.90 -33.51 4.20
CA GLU A 167 -7.41 -34.89 3.95
C GLU A 167 -8.91 -34.97 4.24
#